data_30150606f88af17250785210faa4c691
#
_entry.id   30150606f88af17250785210faa4c691
#
_cell.length_a   1.000
_cell.length_b   1.000
_cell.length_c   1.000
_cell.angle_alpha   90.00
_cell.angle_beta   90.00
_cell.angle_gamma   90.00
#
_symmetry.space_group_name_H-M   'P 1'
#
loop_
_entity.id
_entity.type
_entity.pdbx_description
1 polymer ?
#
loop_
_entity_poly.entity_id
_entity_poly.type
_entity_poly.pdbx_seq_one_letter_code
_entity_poly.pdbx_strand_id
1 'polypeptide(L)'
;WLDSHSVDAAILPDMSFSDLGLIISDMDSTLITIECIDEIAAGNGLKAQVAAITERSMAGELDFADSLRERVDLLKGLPETELAYVYDHVLQLTAGAETLIAACKQHGVKFMLVSGGFTYFTERLKSQLGLDYAYANELEIADGKLMGKLTGRMIDAQAKAGLLRQHAPELNIPLSHTF
;
A
#
# COMPACT_ATOMS: atom_id res chain seq x y z
N TRP A 1 3.62 26.85 15.82
CA TRP A 1 3.19 26.94 14.42
C TRP A 1 2.56 25.63 13.95
N LEU A 2 3.16 24.48 14.23
CA LEU A 2 2.64 23.13 13.85
C LEU A 2 1.25 22.90 14.44
N ASP A 3 1.09 23.11 15.76
CA ASP A 3 -0.19 22.92 16.46
C ASP A 3 -1.32 23.80 15.90
N SER A 4 -0.98 25.02 15.44
CA SER A 4 -1.97 25.94 14.89
C SER A 4 -2.40 25.61 13.46
N HIS A 5 -1.74 24.67 12.76
CA HIS A 5 -2.00 24.30 11.37
C HIS A 5 -2.43 22.83 11.23
N SER A 6 -2.60 22.10 12.34
CA SER A 6 -2.95 20.65 12.34
C SER A 6 -2.02 19.82 11.44
N VAL A 7 -0.72 20.09 11.53
CA VAL A 7 0.31 19.42 10.74
C VAL A 7 1.21 18.59 11.65
N ASP A 8 1.36 17.33 11.32
CA ASP A 8 2.37 16.47 11.94
C ASP A 8 3.75 16.77 11.33
N ALA A 9 4.79 16.71 12.14
CA ALA A 9 6.16 16.94 11.68
C ALA A 9 7.17 16.04 12.40
N ALA A 10 8.23 15.69 11.71
CA ALA A 10 9.39 15.01 12.24
C ALA A 10 10.66 15.79 11.92
N ILE A 11 11.60 15.80 12.87
CA ILE A 11 12.95 16.33 12.64
C ILE A 11 13.81 15.19 12.12
N LEU A 12 14.29 15.35 10.90
CA LEU A 12 15.20 14.41 10.26
C LEU A 12 16.62 14.97 10.26
N PRO A 13 17.66 14.12 10.09
CA PRO A 13 19.00 14.58 9.81
C PRO A 13 19.02 15.54 8.60
N ASP A 14 19.88 16.55 8.65
CA ASP A 14 20.09 17.46 7.51
C ASP A 14 20.70 16.67 6.34
N MET A 15 19.86 16.39 5.35
CA MET A 15 20.17 15.55 4.20
C MET A 15 19.54 16.15 2.95
N SER A 16 20.29 16.23 1.89
CA SER A 16 19.77 16.62 0.58
C SER A 16 18.91 15.49 0.02
N PHE A 17 17.86 15.84 -0.73
CA PHE A 17 17.03 14.83 -1.41
C PHE A 17 17.87 13.92 -2.32
N SER A 18 18.90 14.46 -2.95
CA SER A 18 19.85 13.70 -3.79
C SER A 18 20.73 12.71 -3.04
N ASP A 19 20.79 12.81 -1.70
CA ASP A 19 21.57 11.87 -0.88
C ASP A 19 20.71 10.63 -0.49
N LEU A 20 19.40 10.70 -0.71
CA LEU A 20 18.54 9.54 -0.56
C LEU A 20 18.85 8.51 -1.64
N GLY A 21 18.83 7.24 -1.25
CA GLY A 21 19.00 6.12 -2.18
C GLY A 21 17.70 5.36 -2.44
N LEU A 22 16.82 5.29 -1.43
CA LEU A 22 15.58 4.52 -1.49
C LEU A 22 14.48 5.20 -0.69
N ILE A 23 13.31 5.38 -1.30
CA ILE A 23 12.06 5.75 -0.64
C ILE A 23 11.13 4.56 -0.63
N ILE A 24 10.54 4.26 0.53
CA ILE A 24 9.51 3.24 0.69
C ILE A 24 8.20 3.92 1.05
N SER A 25 7.17 3.65 0.27
CA SER A 25 5.83 4.20 0.48
C SER A 25 4.82 3.08 0.74
N ASP A 26 3.85 3.34 1.60
CA ASP A 26 2.60 2.59 1.60
C ASP A 26 1.74 3.00 0.41
N MET A 27 0.69 2.21 0.11
CA MET A 27 -0.25 2.48 -0.97
C MET A 27 -1.51 3.16 -0.46
N ASP A 28 -2.34 2.41 0.26
CA ASP A 28 -3.66 2.85 0.70
C ASP A 28 -3.55 4.04 1.65
N SER A 29 -4.38 5.06 1.45
CA SER A 29 -4.38 6.34 2.19
C SER A 29 -3.00 7.03 2.26
N THR A 30 -2.05 6.68 1.38
CA THR A 30 -0.70 7.24 1.33
C THR A 30 -0.31 7.63 -0.10
N LEU A 31 0.04 6.69 -0.97
CA LEU A 31 0.32 6.95 -2.40
C LEU A 31 -0.99 7.22 -3.17
N ILE A 32 -2.07 6.60 -2.73
CA ILE A 32 -3.44 6.81 -3.22
C ILE A 32 -4.33 7.30 -2.08
N THR A 33 -5.45 7.93 -2.43
CA THR A 33 -6.35 8.59 -1.46
C THR A 33 -7.40 7.67 -0.84
N ILE A 34 -7.45 6.39 -1.24
CA ILE A 34 -8.49 5.43 -0.86
C ILE A 34 -7.90 4.22 -0.12
N GLU A 35 -8.79 3.47 0.52
CA GLU A 35 -8.56 2.10 1.01
C GLU A 35 -9.19 1.12 0.01
N CYS A 36 -8.37 0.40 -0.77
CA CYS A 36 -8.87 -0.42 -1.88
C CYS A 36 -9.90 -1.47 -1.45
N ILE A 37 -9.67 -2.13 -0.31
CA ILE A 37 -10.60 -3.16 0.17
C ILE A 37 -11.95 -2.56 0.57
N ASP A 38 -11.96 -1.35 1.14
CA ASP A 38 -13.18 -0.65 1.55
C ASP A 38 -13.99 -0.23 0.33
N GLU A 39 -13.34 0.23 -0.74
CA GLU A 39 -14.01 0.61 -1.98
C GLU A 39 -14.60 -0.60 -2.73
N ILE A 40 -13.87 -1.72 -2.79
CA ILE A 40 -14.40 -2.99 -3.32
C ILE A 40 -15.65 -3.41 -2.54
N ALA A 41 -15.57 -3.34 -1.21
CA ALA A 41 -16.69 -3.69 -0.33
C ALA A 41 -17.87 -2.72 -0.49
N ALA A 42 -17.61 -1.43 -0.63
CA ALA A 42 -18.65 -0.40 -0.78
C ALA A 42 -19.45 -0.61 -2.07
N GLY A 43 -18.78 -0.88 -3.19
CA GLY A 43 -19.43 -1.17 -4.47
C GLY A 43 -20.34 -2.41 -4.43
N ASN A 44 -20.14 -3.31 -3.47
CA ASN A 44 -20.86 -4.58 -3.33
C ASN A 44 -21.76 -4.65 -2.09
N GLY A 45 -22.02 -3.53 -1.42
CA GLY A 45 -22.91 -3.48 -0.24
C GLY A 45 -22.31 -4.11 1.03
N LEU A 46 -20.99 -4.34 1.08
CA LEU A 46 -20.28 -5.00 2.19
C LEU A 46 -19.58 -4.00 3.14
N LYS A 47 -19.71 -2.69 2.88
CA LYS A 47 -19.01 -1.63 3.62
C LYS A 47 -19.19 -1.74 5.14
N ALA A 48 -20.42 -1.97 5.60
CA ALA A 48 -20.69 -2.07 7.04
C ALA A 48 -20.02 -3.27 7.71
N GLN A 49 -19.93 -4.40 6.99
CA GLN A 49 -19.26 -5.60 7.51
C GLN A 49 -17.74 -5.40 7.59
N VAL A 50 -17.12 -4.79 6.56
CA VAL A 50 -15.69 -4.47 6.56
C VAL A 50 -15.37 -3.47 7.67
N ALA A 51 -16.19 -2.41 7.84
CA ALA A 51 -16.00 -1.43 8.90
C ALA A 51 -16.07 -2.07 10.31
N ALA A 52 -16.97 -2.99 10.56
CA ALA A 52 -17.08 -3.69 11.84
C ALA A 52 -15.82 -4.53 12.16
N ILE A 53 -15.21 -5.17 11.15
CA ILE A 53 -13.96 -5.91 11.33
C ILE A 53 -12.80 -4.94 11.62
N THR A 54 -12.75 -3.81 10.91
CA THR A 54 -11.75 -2.76 11.12
C THR A 54 -11.83 -2.19 12.54
N GLU A 55 -13.04 -1.92 13.06
CA GLU A 55 -13.25 -1.46 14.42
C GLU A 55 -12.75 -2.47 15.47
N ARG A 56 -13.00 -3.77 15.28
CA ARG A 56 -12.48 -4.83 16.17
C ARG A 56 -10.95 -4.88 16.14
N SER A 57 -10.35 -4.70 14.98
CA SER A 57 -8.89 -4.63 14.84
C SER A 57 -8.31 -3.40 15.56
N MET A 58 -8.94 -2.23 15.41
CA MET A 58 -8.52 -1.00 16.12
C MET A 58 -8.71 -1.11 17.64
N ALA A 59 -9.69 -1.87 18.10
CA ALA A 59 -9.88 -2.19 19.52
C ALA A 59 -8.85 -3.20 20.07
N GLY A 60 -7.99 -3.76 19.20
CA GLY A 60 -6.99 -4.77 19.59
C GLY A 60 -7.55 -6.18 19.78
N GLU A 61 -8.76 -6.43 19.31
CA GLU A 61 -9.40 -7.75 19.37
C GLU A 61 -8.90 -8.71 18.27
N LEU A 62 -8.41 -8.14 17.18
CA LEU A 62 -7.84 -8.86 16.04
C LEU A 62 -6.45 -8.31 15.72
N ASP A 63 -5.53 -9.17 15.40
CA ASP A 63 -4.29 -8.74 14.78
C ASP A 63 -4.50 -8.36 13.31
N PHE A 64 -3.46 -7.75 12.70
CA PHE A 64 -3.53 -7.34 11.29
C PHE A 64 -3.86 -8.50 10.35
N ALA A 65 -3.22 -9.66 10.58
CA ALA A 65 -3.36 -10.82 9.70
C ALA A 65 -4.78 -11.39 9.73
N ASP A 66 -5.35 -11.53 10.91
CA ASP A 66 -6.71 -12.06 11.09
C ASP A 66 -7.74 -11.06 10.59
N SER A 67 -7.56 -9.76 10.89
CA SER A 67 -8.42 -8.70 10.35
C SER A 67 -8.42 -8.68 8.82
N LEU A 68 -7.24 -8.80 8.19
CA LEU A 68 -7.16 -8.83 6.73
C LEU A 68 -7.84 -10.07 6.15
N ARG A 69 -7.62 -11.25 6.75
CA ARG A 69 -8.28 -12.50 6.31
C ARG A 69 -9.80 -12.42 6.42
N GLU A 70 -10.34 -11.92 7.53
CA GLU A 70 -11.79 -11.77 7.71
C GLU A 70 -12.37 -10.81 6.65
N ARG A 71 -11.71 -9.68 6.38
CA ARG A 71 -12.15 -8.73 5.35
C ARG A 71 -12.08 -9.32 3.94
N VAL A 72 -11.01 -10.06 3.63
CA VAL A 72 -10.87 -10.72 2.31
C VAL A 72 -11.89 -11.83 2.12
N ASP A 73 -12.25 -12.59 3.17
CA ASP A 73 -13.29 -13.63 3.07
C ASP A 73 -14.65 -13.05 2.68
N LEU A 74 -14.96 -11.83 3.11
CA LEU A 74 -16.19 -11.13 2.69
C LEU A 74 -16.25 -10.89 1.17
N LEU A 75 -15.11 -10.79 0.50
CA LEU A 75 -15.06 -10.56 -0.95
C LEU A 75 -15.28 -11.84 -1.77
N LYS A 76 -15.46 -12.98 -1.12
CA LYS A 76 -15.62 -14.27 -1.79
C LYS A 76 -16.79 -14.28 -2.77
N GLY A 77 -16.49 -14.71 -3.99
CA GLY A 77 -17.48 -14.84 -5.07
C GLY A 77 -17.69 -13.57 -5.87
N LEU A 78 -17.15 -12.43 -5.46
CA LEU A 78 -17.17 -11.21 -6.25
C LEU A 78 -16.38 -11.42 -7.56
N PRO A 79 -16.83 -10.84 -8.67
CA PRO A 79 -16.09 -10.91 -9.92
C PRO A 79 -14.79 -10.11 -9.83
N GLU A 80 -13.74 -10.61 -10.47
CA GLU A 80 -12.45 -9.91 -10.58
C GLU A 80 -12.58 -8.50 -11.19
N THR A 81 -13.63 -8.27 -11.99
CA THR A 81 -13.90 -6.95 -12.58
C THR A 81 -14.16 -5.84 -11.56
N GLU A 82 -14.50 -6.17 -10.30
CA GLU A 82 -14.62 -5.18 -9.23
C GLU A 82 -13.27 -4.53 -8.91
N LEU A 83 -12.18 -5.29 -8.99
CA LEU A 83 -10.84 -4.75 -8.81
C LEU A 83 -10.50 -3.74 -9.92
N ALA A 84 -10.87 -4.08 -11.18
CA ALA A 84 -10.68 -3.21 -12.32
C ALA A 84 -11.51 -1.93 -12.16
N TYR A 85 -12.77 -2.05 -11.74
CA TYR A 85 -13.65 -0.90 -11.52
C TYR A 85 -13.06 0.08 -10.50
N VAL A 86 -12.60 -0.43 -9.36
CA VAL A 86 -11.97 0.42 -8.32
C VAL A 86 -10.71 1.09 -8.87
N TYR A 87 -9.85 0.35 -9.58
CA TYR A 87 -8.63 0.91 -10.14
C TYR A 87 -8.92 2.01 -11.18
N ASP A 88 -9.84 1.75 -12.11
CA ASP A 88 -10.07 2.62 -13.27
C ASP A 88 -10.97 3.83 -12.95
N HIS A 89 -11.84 3.73 -11.92
CA HIS A 89 -12.89 4.75 -11.70
C HIS A 89 -12.86 5.40 -10.31
N VAL A 90 -12.24 4.77 -9.32
CA VAL A 90 -12.28 5.26 -7.93
C VAL A 90 -10.90 5.68 -7.43
N LEU A 91 -9.86 4.94 -7.80
CA LEU A 91 -8.49 5.19 -7.35
C LEU A 91 -8.00 6.56 -7.84
N GLN A 92 -7.48 7.35 -6.92
CA GLN A 92 -6.83 8.64 -7.21
C GLN A 92 -5.49 8.69 -6.50
N LEU A 93 -4.49 9.23 -7.19
CA LEU A 93 -3.18 9.48 -6.58
C LEU A 93 -3.27 10.63 -5.59
N THR A 94 -2.55 10.50 -4.50
CA THR A 94 -2.38 11.60 -3.54
C THR A 94 -1.67 12.78 -4.22
N ALA A 95 -2.11 13.98 -3.89
CA ALA A 95 -1.54 15.20 -4.46
C ALA A 95 -0.02 15.26 -4.23
N GLY A 96 0.75 15.44 -5.29
CA GLY A 96 2.20 15.47 -5.25
C GLY A 96 2.89 14.11 -5.44
N ALA A 97 2.17 12.98 -5.46
CA ALA A 97 2.76 11.65 -5.65
C ALA A 97 3.57 11.54 -6.94
N GLU A 98 3.01 11.98 -8.06
CA GLU A 98 3.72 11.97 -9.35
C GLU A 98 4.95 12.89 -9.34
N THR A 99 4.85 14.04 -8.68
CA THR A 99 5.97 14.97 -8.53
C THR A 99 7.11 14.35 -7.74
N LEU A 100 6.79 13.68 -6.62
CA LEU A 100 7.78 12.98 -5.80
C LEU A 100 8.46 11.87 -6.61
N ILE A 101 7.70 11.04 -7.30
CA ILE A 101 8.23 9.93 -8.11
C ILE A 101 9.10 10.46 -9.25
N ALA A 102 8.69 11.55 -9.90
CA ALA A 102 9.50 12.21 -10.93
C ALA A 102 10.82 12.73 -10.36
N ALA A 103 10.80 13.35 -9.18
CA ALA A 103 12.01 13.78 -8.49
C ALA A 103 12.93 12.60 -8.13
N CYS A 104 12.37 11.48 -7.65
CA CYS A 104 13.13 10.26 -7.39
C CYS A 104 13.89 9.82 -8.65
N LYS A 105 13.20 9.72 -9.79
CA LYS A 105 13.81 9.34 -11.07
C LYS A 105 14.91 10.31 -11.49
N GLN A 106 14.66 11.60 -11.35
CA GLN A 106 15.63 12.64 -11.71
C GLN A 106 16.92 12.56 -10.89
N HIS A 107 16.81 12.22 -9.61
CA HIS A 107 17.95 12.14 -8.68
C HIS A 107 18.51 10.73 -8.51
N GLY A 108 17.99 9.74 -9.22
CA GLY A 108 18.44 8.34 -9.11
C GLY A 108 18.02 7.63 -7.82
N VAL A 109 17.06 8.21 -7.09
CA VAL A 109 16.48 7.63 -5.87
C VAL A 109 15.53 6.52 -6.28
N LYS A 110 15.68 5.33 -5.71
CA LYS A 110 14.78 4.19 -5.93
C LYS A 110 13.47 4.40 -5.20
N PHE A 111 12.35 3.96 -5.83
CA PHE A 111 11.03 4.03 -5.21
C PHE A 111 10.42 2.63 -5.07
N MET A 112 10.10 2.25 -3.84
CA MET A 112 9.51 0.96 -3.48
C MET A 112 8.12 1.17 -2.87
N LEU A 113 7.11 0.57 -3.49
CA LEU A 113 5.75 0.53 -2.97
C LEU A 113 5.55 -0.75 -2.18
N VAL A 114 5.19 -0.65 -0.89
CA VAL A 114 4.97 -1.84 -0.04
C VAL A 114 3.66 -1.67 0.72
N SER A 115 2.67 -2.47 0.37
CA SER A 115 1.30 -2.31 0.89
C SER A 115 0.79 -3.57 1.59
N GLY A 116 -0.03 -3.36 2.63
CA GLY A 116 -0.91 -4.39 3.18
C GLY A 116 -2.12 -4.70 2.29
N GLY A 117 -2.35 -3.92 1.22
CA GLY A 117 -3.38 -4.17 0.22
C GLY A 117 -3.00 -5.25 -0.79
N PHE A 118 -3.37 -5.08 -2.07
CA PHE A 118 -3.32 -6.18 -3.04
C PHE A 118 -2.42 -5.90 -4.23
N THR A 119 -1.73 -6.96 -4.71
CA THR A 119 -0.83 -6.94 -5.88
C THR A 119 -1.54 -6.45 -7.14
N TYR A 120 -2.84 -6.69 -7.26
CA TYR A 120 -3.64 -6.19 -8.38
C TYR A 120 -3.47 -4.68 -8.60
N PHE A 121 -3.43 -3.90 -7.52
CA PHE A 121 -3.27 -2.46 -7.55
C PHE A 121 -1.79 -2.04 -7.62
N THR A 122 -0.94 -2.63 -6.78
CA THR A 122 0.46 -2.21 -6.69
C THR A 122 1.24 -2.48 -7.97
N GLU A 123 0.98 -3.59 -8.68
CA GLU A 123 1.66 -3.89 -9.95
C GLU A 123 1.20 -2.95 -11.08
N ARG A 124 -0.07 -2.57 -11.09
CA ARG A 124 -0.59 -1.58 -12.06
C ARG A 124 -0.01 -0.20 -11.79
N LEU A 125 0.00 0.24 -10.54
CA LEU A 125 0.62 1.50 -10.13
C LEU A 125 2.11 1.51 -10.44
N LYS A 126 2.83 0.41 -10.16
CA LYS A 126 4.24 0.26 -10.53
C LYS A 126 4.46 0.46 -12.03
N SER A 127 3.65 -0.17 -12.84
CA SER A 127 3.74 -0.05 -14.31
C SER A 127 3.41 1.37 -14.77
N GLN A 128 2.32 1.96 -14.27
CA GLN A 128 1.85 3.29 -14.64
C GLN A 128 2.84 4.38 -14.24
N LEU A 129 3.32 4.34 -13.01
CA LEU A 129 4.21 5.35 -12.43
C LEU A 129 5.70 5.06 -12.67
N GLY A 130 6.03 3.84 -13.16
CA GLY A 130 7.38 3.37 -13.40
C GLY A 130 8.18 3.30 -12.11
N LEU A 131 7.62 2.65 -11.08
CA LEU A 131 8.29 2.42 -9.80
C LEU A 131 9.32 1.29 -9.95
N ASP A 132 10.35 1.29 -9.09
CA ASP A 132 11.38 0.25 -9.13
C ASP A 132 10.86 -1.07 -8.56
N TYR A 133 10.13 -1.03 -7.45
CA TYR A 133 9.63 -2.21 -6.74
C TYR A 133 8.19 -2.02 -6.29
N ALA A 134 7.43 -3.13 -6.23
CA ALA A 134 6.10 -3.18 -5.63
C ALA A 134 5.89 -4.52 -4.92
N TYR A 135 5.34 -4.47 -3.71
CA TYR A 135 5.04 -5.64 -2.88
C TYR A 135 3.69 -5.44 -2.19
N ALA A 136 2.84 -6.45 -2.25
CA ALA A 136 1.55 -6.47 -1.57
C ALA A 136 1.08 -7.91 -1.37
N ASN A 137 -0.09 -8.09 -0.75
CA ASN A 137 -0.73 -9.39 -0.63
C ASN A 137 -1.39 -9.79 -1.95
N GLU A 138 -1.40 -11.06 -2.24
CA GLU A 138 -1.99 -11.62 -3.45
C GLU A 138 -3.36 -12.24 -3.16
N LEU A 139 -4.39 -11.79 -3.89
CA LEU A 139 -5.73 -12.37 -3.82
C LEU A 139 -5.78 -13.67 -4.63
N GLU A 140 -6.36 -14.73 -4.05
CA GLU A 140 -6.69 -15.93 -4.80
C GLU A 140 -7.86 -15.67 -5.74
N ILE A 141 -7.62 -15.82 -7.05
CA ILE A 141 -8.62 -15.64 -8.11
C ILE A 141 -8.75 -16.94 -8.89
N ALA A 142 -9.97 -17.43 -9.06
CA ALA A 142 -10.29 -18.58 -9.88
C ALA A 142 -11.56 -18.32 -10.68
N ASP A 143 -11.57 -18.73 -11.95
CA ASP A 143 -12.69 -18.57 -12.87
C ASP A 143 -13.25 -17.13 -12.91
N GLY A 144 -12.34 -16.12 -12.82
CA GLY A 144 -12.71 -14.69 -12.84
C GLY A 144 -13.40 -14.21 -11.58
N LYS A 145 -13.27 -14.93 -10.44
CA LYS A 145 -13.87 -14.59 -9.16
C LYS A 145 -12.85 -14.61 -8.04
N LEU A 146 -13.06 -13.73 -7.08
CA LEU A 146 -12.30 -13.70 -5.83
C LEU A 146 -12.69 -14.91 -4.98
N MET A 147 -11.70 -15.65 -4.48
CA MET A 147 -11.92 -16.85 -3.67
C MET A 147 -12.06 -16.55 -2.16
N GLY A 148 -11.93 -15.28 -1.75
CA GLY A 148 -11.97 -14.88 -0.35
C GLY A 148 -10.71 -15.29 0.42
N LYS A 149 -9.59 -15.45 -0.26
CA LYS A 149 -8.32 -15.92 0.33
C LYS A 149 -7.14 -15.15 -0.23
N LEU A 150 -6.08 -15.14 0.56
CA LEU A 150 -4.76 -14.66 0.14
C LEU A 150 -3.86 -15.84 -0.22
N THR A 151 -2.97 -15.63 -1.18
CA THR A 151 -1.90 -16.57 -1.53
C THR A 151 -0.53 -16.02 -1.11
N GLY A 152 0.44 -16.92 -0.98
CA GLY A 152 1.80 -16.54 -0.67
C GLY A 152 2.03 -16.02 0.76
N ARG A 153 3.13 -15.26 0.92
CA ARG A 153 3.51 -14.67 2.21
C ARG A 153 2.77 -13.35 2.42
N MET A 154 2.21 -13.20 3.61
CA MET A 154 1.55 -11.95 3.98
C MET A 154 2.53 -10.79 4.13
N ILE A 155 2.15 -9.64 3.62
CA ILE A 155 2.88 -8.37 3.77
C ILE A 155 2.26 -7.60 4.93
N ASP A 156 2.86 -7.74 6.08
CA ASP A 156 2.57 -7.01 7.32
C ASP A 156 3.68 -5.99 7.62
N ALA A 157 3.62 -5.35 8.78
CA ALA A 157 4.63 -4.38 9.21
C ALA A 157 6.04 -4.99 9.31
N GLN A 158 6.16 -6.27 9.74
CA GLN A 158 7.45 -6.95 9.82
C GLN A 158 8.00 -7.26 8.43
N ALA A 159 7.13 -7.68 7.51
CA ALA A 159 7.50 -7.91 6.12
C ALA A 159 7.96 -6.61 5.43
N LYS A 160 7.26 -5.48 5.67
CA LYS A 160 7.69 -4.15 5.18
C LYS A 160 9.10 -3.81 5.64
N ALA A 161 9.37 -3.93 6.94
CA ALA A 161 10.72 -3.69 7.50
C ALA A 161 11.77 -4.71 6.98
N GLY A 162 11.35 -5.95 6.74
CA GLY A 162 12.20 -6.99 6.15
C GLY A 162 12.63 -6.65 4.73
N LEU A 163 11.69 -6.21 3.89
CA LEU A 163 11.97 -5.78 2.52
C LEU A 163 12.95 -4.61 2.47
N LEU A 164 12.78 -3.61 3.35
CA LEU A 164 13.75 -2.52 3.46
C LEU A 164 15.16 -3.03 3.75
N ARG A 165 15.29 -3.88 4.78
CA ARG A 165 16.60 -4.43 5.19
C ARG A 165 17.21 -5.35 4.16
N GLN A 166 16.42 -5.95 3.29
CA GLN A 166 16.87 -6.78 2.19
C GLN A 166 17.36 -5.91 1.03
N HIS A 167 16.54 -4.97 0.56
CA HIS A 167 16.84 -4.20 -0.66
C HIS A 167 17.91 -3.13 -0.46
N ALA A 168 17.99 -2.49 0.69
CA ALA A 168 18.97 -1.44 0.91
C ALA A 168 20.42 -1.95 0.71
N PRO A 169 20.86 -3.07 1.30
CA PRO A 169 22.17 -3.66 1.04
C PRO A 169 22.34 -4.14 -0.41
N GLU A 170 21.32 -4.78 -1.01
CA GLU A 170 21.37 -5.23 -2.41
C GLU A 170 21.64 -4.09 -3.38
N LEU A 171 21.14 -2.90 -3.07
CA LEU A 171 21.32 -1.66 -3.82
C LEU A 171 22.57 -0.89 -3.41
N ASN A 172 23.33 -1.36 -2.41
CA ASN A 172 24.43 -0.66 -1.77
C ASN A 172 24.03 0.70 -1.16
N ILE A 173 22.80 0.78 -0.62
CA ILE A 173 22.25 1.98 0.00
C ILE A 173 22.33 1.80 1.53
N PRO A 174 23.02 2.72 2.25
CA PRO A 174 22.98 2.73 3.72
C PRO A 174 21.56 2.95 4.23
N LEU A 175 21.16 2.28 5.32
CA LEU A 175 19.81 2.48 5.92
C LEU A 175 19.57 3.95 6.33
N SER A 176 20.61 4.71 6.64
CA SER A 176 20.52 6.15 6.90
C SER A 176 20.12 6.99 5.68
N HIS A 177 20.19 6.43 4.48
CA HIS A 177 19.81 7.05 3.20
C HIS A 177 18.50 6.48 2.64
N THR A 178 17.69 5.86 3.51
CA THR A 178 16.35 5.38 3.19
C THR A 178 15.29 6.22 3.91
N PHE A 179 14.15 6.39 3.28
CA PHE A 179 13.01 7.13 3.84
C PHE A 179 11.73 6.33 3.69
#